data_20f6588cd80844feaa5c24592beb3c2f
#
_entry.id   20f6588cd80844feaa5c24592beb3c2f
#
_cell.length_a   1.000
_cell.length_b   1.000
_cell.length_c   1.000
_cell.angle_alpha   90.00
_cell.angle_beta   90.00
_cell.angle_gamma   90.00
#
_symmetry.space_group_name_H-M   'P 1'
#
loop_
_entity.id
_entity.type
_entity.pdbx_description
1 polymer ?
#
loop_
_entity_poly.entity_id
_entity_poly.type
_entity_poly.pdbx_seq_one_letter_code
_entity_poly.pdbx_strand_id
1 'polypeptide(L)'
;MLKINMFSSADKVKGQGVGSAYNELINMLKKRFSNDFSVKINQYSASDISHYHTVDLPYYLSTFFRKKRGRLVGYVHFVPATLEGSLSIYPPFLKVFNWYLVKFYQRMDELVVVNPSFIDELEKIGIERERVTYIPNFVSTEDFYEVSDSLKQQWKQELSLADSSLIVMGAGQIQKRKGLDDFIYLAKTNPEITFVWVGGFSFGKMTDGYEDYQKVYKNPPANLIFPGIVDREKMVQYYNIADIFLLPSYNELFPMCILEAFNCGTPVMLRNLTLYHSIIEGDYLPCEDVSEMDQVINDCKENPQLLSEYEEKSRRAAQFYSENNVASLWKKFYTSVANKK
;
A
#
# COMPACT_ATOMS: atom_id res chain seq x y z
N MET A 1 28.84 -3.26 12.78
CA MET A 1 27.65 -2.52 12.38
C MET A 1 27.61 -2.47 10.86
N LEU A 2 26.59 -3.08 10.25
CA LEU A 2 26.42 -3.20 8.81
C LEU A 2 25.98 -1.85 8.22
N LYS A 3 26.67 -1.38 7.18
CA LYS A 3 26.37 -0.11 6.52
C LYS A 3 25.39 -0.32 5.35
N ILE A 4 24.20 0.26 5.47
CA ILE A 4 23.13 0.14 4.47
C ILE A 4 22.84 1.53 3.87
N ASN A 5 22.98 1.69 2.56
CA ASN A 5 22.51 2.88 1.85
C ASN A 5 21.17 2.58 1.20
N MET A 6 20.15 3.34 1.59
CA MET A 6 18.79 3.28 1.04
C MET A 6 18.64 4.31 -0.06
N PHE A 7 18.22 3.88 -1.26
CA PHE A 7 18.01 4.75 -2.41
C PHE A 7 16.55 4.79 -2.80
N SER A 8 15.93 5.96 -2.68
CA SER A 8 14.52 6.19 -3.03
C SER A 8 14.29 7.64 -3.43
N SER A 9 13.40 7.84 -4.38
CA SER A 9 12.81 9.14 -4.72
C SER A 9 11.30 9.20 -4.37
N ALA A 10 10.77 8.16 -3.71
CA ALA A 10 9.35 8.03 -3.42
C ALA A 10 8.80 9.05 -2.40
N ASP A 11 9.67 9.64 -1.59
CA ASP A 11 9.35 10.72 -0.64
C ASP A 11 8.95 12.05 -1.32
N LYS A 12 9.26 12.20 -2.61
CA LYS A 12 8.95 13.42 -3.38
C LYS A 12 7.48 13.55 -3.76
N VAL A 13 6.70 12.49 -3.69
CA VAL A 13 5.28 12.49 -4.07
C VAL A 13 4.41 12.09 -2.89
N LYS A 14 3.63 13.03 -2.38
CA LYS A 14 2.70 12.80 -1.26
C LYS A 14 1.56 11.85 -1.64
N GLY A 15 1.11 11.04 -0.70
CA GLY A 15 -0.05 10.16 -0.87
C GLY A 15 0.23 8.89 -1.70
N GLN A 16 1.50 8.45 -1.81
CA GLN A 16 1.87 7.19 -2.46
C GLN A 16 2.25 6.12 -1.45
N GLY A 17 1.70 4.91 -1.62
CA GLY A 17 1.98 3.75 -0.76
C GLY A 17 3.45 3.34 -0.73
N VAL A 18 4.18 3.51 -1.85
CA VAL A 18 5.63 3.21 -1.91
C VAL A 18 6.42 4.10 -0.94
N GLY A 19 6.09 5.40 -0.87
CA GLY A 19 6.71 6.31 0.08
C GLY A 19 6.41 5.95 1.53
N SER A 20 5.17 5.54 1.82
CA SER A 20 4.77 5.08 3.15
C SER A 20 5.54 3.82 3.56
N ALA A 21 5.59 2.79 2.72
CA ALA A 21 6.32 1.55 2.98
C ALA A 21 7.83 1.79 3.18
N TYR A 22 8.40 2.70 2.40
CA TYR A 22 9.81 3.09 2.52
C TYR A 22 10.10 3.76 3.88
N ASN A 23 9.25 4.69 4.30
CA ASN A 23 9.40 5.39 5.57
C ASN A 23 9.23 4.45 6.77
N GLU A 24 8.23 3.55 6.73
CA GLU A 24 8.04 2.51 7.75
C GLU A 24 9.32 1.67 7.93
N LEU A 25 9.89 1.18 6.83
CA LEU A 25 11.11 0.38 6.88
C LEU A 25 12.28 1.17 7.49
N ILE A 26 12.51 2.42 7.07
CA ILE A 26 13.61 3.24 7.59
C ILE A 26 13.42 3.52 9.08
N ASN A 27 12.23 3.90 9.51
CA ASN A 27 11.94 4.22 10.90
C ASN A 27 12.14 2.97 11.78
N MET A 28 11.63 1.83 11.36
CA MET A 28 11.82 0.55 12.04
C MET A 28 13.32 0.19 12.17
N LEU A 29 14.09 0.28 11.08
CA LEU A 29 15.52 -0.06 11.10
C LEU A 29 16.31 0.86 12.03
N LYS A 30 16.05 2.17 12.00
CA LYS A 30 16.71 3.15 12.87
C LYS A 30 16.33 3.00 14.34
N LYS A 31 15.06 2.69 14.62
CA LYS A 31 14.54 2.55 15.97
C LYS A 31 15.02 1.26 16.64
N ARG A 32 14.89 0.12 15.93
CA ARG A 32 15.11 -1.21 16.52
C ARG A 32 16.51 -1.74 16.36
N PHE A 33 17.21 -1.35 15.30
CA PHE A 33 18.49 -1.94 14.92
C PHE A 33 19.63 -0.93 14.78
N SER A 34 19.55 0.19 15.54
CA SER A 34 20.59 1.24 15.53
C SER A 34 21.99 0.73 15.93
N ASN A 35 22.07 -0.34 16.71
CA ASN A 35 23.33 -1.00 17.09
C ASN A 35 23.83 -2.01 16.03
N ASP A 36 22.93 -2.55 15.21
CA ASP A 36 23.25 -3.55 14.17
C ASP A 36 23.54 -2.87 12.83
N PHE A 37 22.74 -1.84 12.46
CA PHE A 37 22.74 -1.23 11.13
C PHE A 37 23.00 0.28 11.18
N SER A 38 23.89 0.75 10.29
CA SER A 38 24.08 2.17 9.99
C SER A 38 23.34 2.50 8.70
N VAL A 39 22.13 3.05 8.81
CA VAL A 39 21.27 3.36 7.66
C VAL A 39 21.50 4.79 7.18
N LYS A 40 21.87 4.95 5.93
CA LYS A 40 22.00 6.25 5.23
C LYS A 40 20.99 6.34 4.09
N ILE A 41 20.51 7.53 3.81
CA ILE A 41 19.48 7.78 2.79
C ILE A 41 20.10 8.58 1.65
N ASN A 42 19.95 8.07 0.42
CA ASN A 42 20.40 8.73 -0.82
C ASN A 42 21.88 9.20 -0.80
N GLN A 43 22.75 8.49 -0.06
CA GLN A 43 24.16 8.81 0.00
C GLN A 43 24.99 7.84 -0.83
N TYR A 44 25.88 8.40 -1.66
CA TYR A 44 26.76 7.61 -2.51
C TYR A 44 28.10 7.23 -1.82
N SER A 45 28.17 7.27 -0.50
CA SER A 45 29.29 6.76 0.30
C SER A 45 29.41 5.24 0.20
N ALA A 46 30.54 4.67 0.56
CA ALA A 46 30.76 3.23 0.58
C ALA A 46 29.81 2.56 1.60
N SER A 47 29.23 1.42 1.20
CA SER A 47 28.30 0.61 2.00
C SER A 47 28.53 -0.87 1.79
N ASP A 48 28.08 -1.68 2.75
CA ASP A 48 28.04 -3.14 2.64
C ASP A 48 26.87 -3.59 1.79
N ILE A 49 25.74 -2.86 1.91
CA ILE A 49 24.52 -3.07 1.12
C ILE A 49 24.02 -1.73 0.56
N SER A 50 23.65 -1.72 -0.72
CA SER A 50 22.89 -0.64 -1.35
C SER A 50 21.50 -1.17 -1.71
N HIS A 51 20.47 -0.63 -1.07
CA HIS A 51 19.08 -1.06 -1.24
C HIS A 51 18.29 -0.02 -2.03
N TYR A 52 17.78 -0.43 -3.18
CA TYR A 52 17.13 0.43 -4.17
C TYR A 52 15.61 0.21 -4.12
N HIS A 53 14.86 1.23 -3.69
CA HIS A 53 13.40 1.24 -3.59
C HIS A 53 12.71 1.84 -4.81
N THR A 54 13.44 2.64 -5.59
CA THR A 54 12.94 3.20 -6.85
C THR A 54 13.94 2.98 -7.97
N VAL A 55 13.44 2.97 -9.20
CA VAL A 55 14.22 2.58 -10.39
C VAL A 55 14.79 3.79 -11.14
N ASP A 56 15.17 4.84 -10.44
CA ASP A 56 15.72 6.06 -11.03
C ASP A 56 17.03 5.79 -11.78
N LEU A 57 17.24 6.47 -12.91
CA LEU A 57 18.42 6.31 -13.72
C LEU A 57 19.75 6.58 -12.98
N PRO A 58 19.87 7.61 -12.11
CA PRO A 58 21.08 7.80 -11.30
C PRO A 58 21.37 6.62 -10.36
N TYR A 59 20.33 5.98 -9.82
CA TYR A 59 20.47 4.80 -8.99
C TYR A 59 20.94 3.60 -9.82
N TYR A 60 20.38 3.39 -11.00
CA TYR A 60 20.84 2.36 -11.92
C TYR A 60 22.31 2.53 -12.28
N LEU A 61 22.72 3.76 -12.64
CA LEU A 61 24.11 4.06 -12.95
C LEU A 61 25.03 3.81 -11.74
N SER A 62 24.55 4.05 -10.51
CA SER A 62 25.34 3.79 -9.31
C SER A 62 25.67 2.30 -9.12
N THR A 63 24.85 1.38 -9.65
CA THR A 63 25.05 -0.07 -9.54
C THR A 63 26.32 -0.56 -10.24
N PHE A 64 26.92 0.23 -11.15
CA PHE A 64 28.16 -0.12 -11.80
C PHE A 64 29.39 0.04 -10.89
N PHE A 65 29.27 0.77 -9.78
CA PHE A 65 30.33 1.02 -8.81
C PHE A 65 30.33 -0.02 -7.66
N ARG A 66 30.36 -1.31 -8.00
CA ARG A 66 30.23 -2.44 -7.05
C ARG A 66 31.09 -2.31 -5.80
N LYS A 67 32.38 -1.91 -5.94
CA LYS A 67 33.30 -1.73 -4.80
C LYS A 67 32.80 -0.72 -3.75
N LYS A 68 31.98 0.26 -4.18
CA LYS A 68 31.39 1.28 -3.29
C LYS A 68 29.98 0.91 -2.83
N ARG A 69 29.26 0.14 -3.65
CA ARG A 69 27.85 -0.19 -3.38
C ARG A 69 27.65 -1.46 -2.55
N GLY A 70 28.67 -2.32 -2.46
CA GLY A 70 28.54 -3.62 -1.82
C GLY A 70 27.53 -4.50 -2.55
N ARG A 71 26.75 -5.26 -1.79
CA ARG A 71 25.65 -6.07 -2.32
C ARG A 71 24.49 -5.20 -2.75
N LEU A 72 23.94 -5.47 -3.92
CA LEU A 72 22.83 -4.70 -4.47
C LEU A 72 21.51 -5.41 -4.16
N VAL A 73 20.64 -4.74 -3.46
CA VAL A 73 19.29 -5.21 -3.15
C VAL A 73 18.29 -4.33 -3.88
N GLY A 74 17.33 -4.92 -4.57
CA GLY A 74 16.22 -4.21 -5.19
C GLY A 74 14.91 -4.51 -4.47
N TYR A 75 14.10 -3.48 -4.23
CA TYR A 75 12.73 -3.64 -3.72
C TYR A 75 11.75 -3.55 -4.87
N VAL A 76 11.00 -4.61 -5.09
CA VAL A 76 10.09 -4.73 -6.24
C VAL A 76 8.72 -4.16 -5.85
N HIS A 77 8.47 -2.93 -6.26
CA HIS A 77 7.17 -2.29 -6.08
C HIS A 77 6.25 -2.43 -7.29
N PHE A 78 6.77 -2.89 -8.42
CA PHE A 78 6.00 -3.18 -9.64
C PHE A 78 6.81 -4.06 -10.57
N VAL A 79 6.12 -4.82 -11.41
CA VAL A 79 6.69 -5.62 -12.49
C VAL A 79 6.09 -5.16 -13.81
N PRO A 80 6.70 -5.47 -14.99
CA PRO A 80 6.17 -5.05 -16.28
C PRO A 80 4.67 -5.33 -16.46
N ALA A 81 4.19 -6.50 -16.03
CA ALA A 81 2.80 -6.90 -16.12
C ALA A 81 1.83 -6.00 -15.32
N THR A 82 2.27 -5.41 -14.20
CA THR A 82 1.41 -4.53 -13.38
C THR A 82 1.37 -3.07 -13.86
N LEU A 83 2.20 -2.71 -14.82
CA LEU A 83 2.23 -1.36 -15.40
C LEU A 83 1.23 -1.19 -16.55
N GLU A 84 0.82 -2.28 -17.18
CA GLU A 84 -0.18 -2.26 -18.24
C GLU A 84 -1.52 -1.76 -17.68
N GLY A 85 -2.06 -0.69 -18.28
CA GLY A 85 -3.29 -0.03 -17.83
C GLY A 85 -3.16 0.89 -16.60
N SER A 86 -1.97 0.96 -15.96
CA SER A 86 -1.75 1.83 -14.79
C SER A 86 -1.22 3.23 -15.16
N LEU A 87 -0.60 3.37 -16.32
CA LEU A 87 0.00 4.62 -16.79
C LEU A 87 -0.41 4.89 -18.23
N SER A 88 -0.89 6.10 -18.51
CA SER A 88 -1.13 6.59 -19.88
C SER A 88 0.20 6.94 -20.57
N ILE A 89 1.04 5.92 -20.81
CA ILE A 89 2.32 6.06 -21.48
C ILE A 89 2.17 5.58 -22.93
N TYR A 90 2.69 6.36 -23.87
CA TYR A 90 2.73 5.99 -25.29
C TYR A 90 3.48 4.64 -25.46
N PRO A 91 2.92 3.64 -26.17
CA PRO A 91 3.39 2.25 -26.17
C PRO A 91 4.88 2.03 -26.43
N PRO A 92 5.57 2.74 -27.34
CA PRO A 92 7.00 2.61 -27.52
C PRO A 92 7.82 2.96 -26.27
N PHE A 93 7.43 4.01 -25.54
CA PHE A 93 8.11 4.39 -24.29
C PHE A 93 7.88 3.36 -23.19
N LEU A 94 6.68 2.75 -23.12
CA LEU A 94 6.41 1.67 -22.17
C LEU A 94 7.31 0.46 -22.44
N LYS A 95 7.53 0.08 -23.71
CA LYS A 95 8.47 -1.01 -24.07
C LYS A 95 9.90 -0.70 -23.62
N VAL A 96 10.38 0.52 -23.84
CA VAL A 96 11.72 0.95 -23.40
C VAL A 96 11.81 0.94 -21.87
N PHE A 97 10.78 1.43 -21.19
CA PHE A 97 10.73 1.44 -19.74
C PHE A 97 10.73 0.01 -19.16
N ASN A 98 9.92 -0.88 -19.72
CA ASN A 98 9.85 -2.29 -19.30
C ASN A 98 11.21 -2.99 -19.52
N TRP A 99 11.87 -2.75 -20.65
CA TRP A 99 13.22 -3.25 -20.89
C TRP A 99 14.22 -2.72 -19.84
N TYR A 100 14.17 -1.41 -19.56
CA TYR A 100 15.02 -0.79 -18.55
C TYR A 100 14.76 -1.37 -17.15
N LEU A 101 13.50 -1.55 -16.77
CA LEU A 101 13.09 -2.13 -15.51
C LEU A 101 13.64 -3.55 -15.32
N VAL A 102 13.52 -4.39 -16.35
CA VAL A 102 14.09 -5.74 -16.35
C VAL A 102 15.61 -5.68 -16.16
N LYS A 103 16.30 -4.79 -16.89
CA LYS A 103 17.75 -4.60 -16.74
C LYS A 103 18.13 -4.11 -15.35
N PHE A 104 17.31 -3.26 -14.73
CA PHE A 104 17.51 -2.81 -13.36
C PHE A 104 17.45 -3.99 -12.38
N TYR A 105 16.40 -4.81 -12.44
CA TYR A 105 16.24 -5.97 -11.54
C TYR A 105 17.31 -7.05 -11.78
N GLN A 106 17.67 -7.32 -13.03
CA GLN A 106 18.73 -8.27 -13.36
C GLN A 106 20.10 -7.89 -12.78
N ARG A 107 20.35 -6.61 -12.52
CA ARG A 107 21.59 -6.14 -11.88
C ARG A 107 21.66 -6.34 -10.38
N MET A 108 20.54 -6.54 -9.72
CA MET A 108 20.49 -6.74 -8.27
C MET A 108 21.04 -8.13 -7.90
N ASP A 109 21.72 -8.22 -6.77
CA ASP A 109 22.15 -9.51 -6.23
C ASP A 109 20.99 -10.23 -5.58
N GLU A 110 20.13 -9.48 -4.90
CA GLU A 110 18.92 -9.97 -4.24
C GLU A 110 17.75 -9.02 -4.54
N LEU A 111 16.55 -9.58 -4.59
CA LEU A 111 15.31 -8.81 -4.72
C LEU A 111 14.38 -9.10 -3.54
N VAL A 112 13.66 -8.09 -3.11
CA VAL A 112 12.57 -8.24 -2.13
C VAL A 112 11.26 -7.93 -2.81
N VAL A 113 10.27 -8.79 -2.62
CA VAL A 113 8.90 -8.61 -3.10
C VAL A 113 7.95 -8.49 -1.91
N VAL A 114 6.90 -7.68 -2.07
CA VAL A 114 5.84 -7.49 -1.05
C VAL A 114 4.71 -8.50 -1.19
N ASN A 115 4.68 -9.25 -2.30
CA ASN A 115 3.69 -10.26 -2.58
C ASN A 115 4.37 -11.49 -3.22
N PRO A 116 4.13 -12.71 -2.71
CA PRO A 116 4.71 -13.93 -3.25
C PRO A 116 4.42 -14.17 -4.73
N SER A 117 3.26 -13.72 -5.23
CA SER A 117 2.90 -13.87 -6.66
C SER A 117 3.88 -13.19 -7.62
N PHE A 118 4.65 -12.20 -7.15
CA PHE A 118 5.68 -11.55 -7.97
C PHE A 118 6.92 -12.39 -8.21
N ILE A 119 7.14 -13.43 -7.42
CA ILE A 119 8.25 -14.35 -7.63
C ILE A 119 8.11 -14.99 -9.00
N ASP A 120 6.92 -15.50 -9.33
CA ASP A 120 6.65 -16.13 -10.62
C ASP A 120 6.73 -15.14 -11.79
N GLU A 121 6.30 -13.89 -11.58
CA GLU A 121 6.43 -12.84 -12.60
C GLU A 121 7.90 -12.44 -12.85
N LEU A 122 8.72 -12.44 -11.80
CA LEU A 122 10.15 -12.18 -11.92
C LEU A 122 10.89 -13.35 -12.61
N GLU A 123 10.48 -14.59 -12.37
CA GLU A 123 11.01 -15.77 -13.09
C GLU A 123 10.76 -15.67 -14.61
N LYS A 124 9.57 -15.23 -15.02
CA LYS A 124 9.23 -15.03 -16.45
C LYS A 124 10.14 -14.03 -17.17
N ILE A 125 10.74 -13.09 -16.44
CA ILE A 125 11.69 -12.10 -16.99
C ILE A 125 13.15 -12.46 -16.74
N GLY A 126 13.42 -13.72 -16.35
CA GLY A 126 14.77 -14.29 -16.21
C GLY A 126 15.48 -13.96 -14.89
N ILE A 127 14.73 -13.72 -13.82
CA ILE A 127 15.26 -13.61 -12.44
C ILE A 127 15.18 -14.99 -11.77
N GLU A 128 16.27 -15.46 -11.22
CA GLU A 128 16.33 -16.72 -10.48
C GLU A 128 15.54 -16.60 -9.17
N ARG A 129 14.68 -17.59 -8.87
CA ARG A 129 13.79 -17.62 -7.70
C ARG A 129 14.55 -17.48 -6.38
N GLU A 130 15.75 -18.07 -6.29
CA GLU A 130 16.61 -18.07 -5.12
C GLU A 130 17.14 -16.68 -4.75
N ARG A 131 17.08 -15.75 -5.71
CA ARG A 131 17.46 -14.34 -5.52
C ARG A 131 16.29 -13.47 -5.02
N VAL A 132 15.09 -14.03 -4.91
CA VAL A 132 13.88 -13.29 -4.54
C VAL A 132 13.40 -13.72 -3.17
N THR A 133 13.26 -12.77 -2.26
CA THR A 133 12.76 -12.99 -0.91
C THR A 133 11.44 -12.24 -0.73
N TYR A 134 10.41 -12.94 -0.26
CA TYR A 134 9.16 -12.31 0.17
C TYR A 134 9.34 -11.73 1.58
N ILE A 135 9.14 -10.43 1.70
CA ILE A 135 9.02 -9.72 2.98
C ILE A 135 7.81 -8.79 2.84
N PRO A 136 6.73 -9.01 3.61
CA PRO A 136 5.53 -8.20 3.49
C PRO A 136 5.76 -6.75 3.93
N ASN A 137 4.90 -5.86 3.47
CA ASN A 137 4.74 -4.57 4.08
C ASN A 137 4.22 -4.71 5.52
N PHE A 138 4.43 -3.69 6.32
CA PHE A 138 3.89 -3.54 7.66
C PHE A 138 3.55 -2.08 7.92
N VAL A 139 2.81 -1.83 8.98
CA VAL A 139 2.46 -0.49 9.46
C VAL A 139 2.73 -0.44 10.95
N SER A 140 3.27 0.68 11.42
CA SER A 140 3.53 0.90 12.84
C SER A 140 2.23 0.97 13.64
N THR A 141 2.15 0.21 14.73
CA THR A 141 1.05 0.29 15.71
C THR A 141 1.10 1.55 16.57
N GLU A 142 2.13 2.40 16.41
CA GLU A 142 2.19 3.72 17.03
C GLU A 142 1.41 4.75 16.20
N ASP A 143 1.33 4.56 14.88
CA ASP A 143 0.64 5.45 13.96
C ASP A 143 -0.82 5.01 13.70
N PHE A 144 -1.04 3.69 13.63
CA PHE A 144 -2.36 3.09 13.38
C PHE A 144 -2.67 2.05 14.43
N TYR A 145 -3.72 2.28 15.17
CA TYR A 145 -4.14 1.47 16.31
C TYR A 145 -5.64 1.59 16.54
N GLU A 146 -6.22 0.59 17.13
CA GLU A 146 -7.63 0.59 17.52
C GLU A 146 -7.85 1.48 18.75
N VAL A 147 -8.91 2.28 18.75
CA VAL A 147 -9.27 3.18 19.85
C VAL A 147 -10.57 2.74 20.52
N SER A 148 -10.85 3.28 21.72
CA SER A 148 -12.09 3.04 22.43
C SER A 148 -13.31 3.61 21.69
N ASP A 149 -14.47 3.02 21.89
CA ASP A 149 -15.74 3.48 21.30
C ASP A 149 -16.06 4.92 21.66
N SER A 150 -15.71 5.36 22.87
CA SER A 150 -15.89 6.75 23.30
C SER A 150 -15.08 7.72 22.43
N LEU A 151 -13.84 7.35 22.06
CA LEU A 151 -13.01 8.18 21.20
C LEU A 151 -13.48 8.11 19.73
N LYS A 152 -13.95 6.94 19.26
CA LYS A 152 -14.60 6.83 17.94
C LYS A 152 -15.80 7.77 17.82
N GLN A 153 -16.66 7.82 18.85
CA GLN A 153 -17.82 8.72 18.88
C GLN A 153 -17.40 10.19 18.90
N GLN A 154 -16.38 10.56 19.66
CA GLN A 154 -15.83 11.92 19.65
C GLN A 154 -15.35 12.30 18.25
N TRP A 155 -14.60 11.43 17.56
CA TRP A 155 -14.11 11.69 16.21
C TRP A 155 -15.24 11.75 15.17
N LYS A 156 -16.28 10.91 15.32
CA LYS A 156 -17.50 11.01 14.47
C LYS A 156 -18.14 12.40 14.63
N GLN A 157 -18.20 12.96 15.85
CA GLN A 157 -18.70 14.34 16.09
C GLN A 157 -17.80 15.39 15.45
N GLU A 158 -16.50 15.32 15.67
CA GLU A 158 -15.52 16.28 15.12
C GLU A 158 -15.56 16.32 13.59
N LEU A 159 -15.81 15.17 12.95
CA LEU A 159 -15.90 15.05 11.50
C LEU A 159 -17.34 15.26 10.96
N SER A 160 -18.30 15.61 11.83
CA SER A 160 -19.73 15.80 11.49
C SER A 160 -20.38 14.52 10.91
N LEU A 161 -20.02 13.36 11.44
CA LEU A 161 -20.49 12.03 11.04
C LEU A 161 -21.23 11.31 12.20
N ALA A 162 -21.62 12.01 13.24
CA ALA A 162 -22.22 11.43 14.45
C ALA A 162 -23.54 10.68 14.17
N ASP A 163 -24.32 11.16 13.20
CA ASP A 163 -25.65 10.63 12.85
C ASP A 163 -25.58 9.52 11.77
N SER A 164 -24.38 9.12 11.33
CA SER A 164 -24.20 8.10 10.30
C SER A 164 -24.54 6.73 10.85
N SER A 165 -25.46 6.01 10.18
CA SER A 165 -25.87 4.65 10.55
C SER A 165 -24.80 3.62 10.21
N LEU A 166 -24.12 3.80 9.07
CA LEU A 166 -22.99 3.00 8.61
C LEU A 166 -22.03 3.92 7.86
N ILE A 167 -20.73 3.78 8.09
CA ILE A 167 -19.68 4.55 7.40
C ILE A 167 -18.81 3.59 6.59
N VAL A 168 -18.83 3.75 5.27
CA VAL A 168 -17.95 3.06 4.33
C VAL A 168 -16.84 3.99 3.91
N MET A 169 -15.59 3.64 4.24
CA MET A 169 -14.41 4.45 3.92
C MET A 169 -13.61 3.82 2.80
N GLY A 170 -13.17 4.64 1.84
CA GLY A 170 -12.12 4.29 0.87
C GLY A 170 -10.92 5.21 1.02
N ALA A 171 -9.74 4.73 0.66
CA ALA A 171 -8.53 5.55 0.70
C ALA A 171 -7.62 5.34 -0.51
N GLY A 172 -7.10 6.44 -1.04
CA GLY A 172 -6.13 6.42 -2.13
C GLY A 172 -6.27 7.57 -3.11
N GLN A 173 -5.41 7.55 -4.11
CA GLN A 173 -5.46 8.54 -5.18
C GLN A 173 -6.79 8.44 -5.95
N ILE A 174 -7.33 9.60 -6.32
CA ILE A 174 -8.51 9.66 -7.19
C ILE A 174 -8.07 9.27 -8.61
N GLN A 175 -8.39 8.05 -9.02
CA GLN A 175 -8.10 7.52 -10.35
C GLN A 175 -8.92 6.26 -10.64
N LYS A 176 -9.18 6.00 -11.93
CA LYS A 176 -10.03 4.89 -12.39
C LYS A 176 -9.57 3.53 -11.85
N ARG A 177 -8.27 3.27 -11.87
CA ARG A 177 -7.67 2.02 -11.36
C ARG A 177 -8.05 1.71 -9.91
N LYS A 178 -8.31 2.73 -9.09
CA LYS A 178 -8.72 2.57 -7.68
C LYS A 178 -10.19 2.20 -7.49
N GLY A 179 -10.96 2.09 -8.60
CA GLY A 179 -12.37 1.73 -8.55
C GLY A 179 -13.27 2.85 -8.01
N LEU A 180 -12.85 4.12 -8.17
CA LEU A 180 -13.65 5.25 -7.68
C LEU A 180 -15.02 5.32 -8.33
N ASP A 181 -15.18 4.86 -9.58
CA ASP A 181 -16.48 4.78 -10.24
C ASP A 181 -17.45 3.88 -9.49
N ASP A 182 -16.97 2.71 -9.02
CA ASP A 182 -17.77 1.77 -8.23
C ASP A 182 -18.10 2.35 -6.85
N PHE A 183 -17.14 3.03 -6.22
CA PHE A 183 -17.37 3.70 -4.93
C PHE A 183 -18.44 4.80 -5.03
N ILE A 184 -18.41 5.60 -6.10
CA ILE A 184 -19.43 6.62 -6.41
C ILE A 184 -20.78 5.97 -6.71
N TYR A 185 -20.80 4.87 -7.45
CA TYR A 185 -22.02 4.11 -7.73
C TYR A 185 -22.65 3.62 -6.42
N LEU A 186 -21.89 2.98 -5.55
CA LEU A 186 -22.35 2.50 -4.24
C LEU A 186 -22.92 3.62 -3.37
N ALA A 187 -22.31 4.80 -3.37
CA ALA A 187 -22.83 5.96 -2.66
C ALA A 187 -24.19 6.41 -3.21
N LYS A 188 -24.38 6.38 -4.54
CA LYS A 188 -25.66 6.76 -5.17
C LYS A 188 -26.78 5.75 -4.93
N THR A 189 -26.46 4.45 -4.86
CA THR A 189 -27.45 3.38 -4.66
C THR A 189 -27.84 3.22 -3.19
N ASN A 190 -27.01 3.71 -2.24
CA ASN A 190 -27.23 3.61 -0.80
C ASN A 190 -27.27 5.00 -0.13
N PRO A 191 -28.29 5.83 -0.37
CA PRO A 191 -28.32 7.21 0.10
C PRO A 191 -28.35 7.36 1.64
N GLU A 192 -28.71 6.33 2.37
CA GLU A 192 -28.73 6.27 3.84
C GLU A 192 -27.40 5.89 4.47
N ILE A 193 -26.43 5.43 3.68
CA ILE A 193 -25.08 5.06 4.13
C ILE A 193 -24.13 6.21 3.84
N THR A 194 -23.23 6.53 4.76
CA THR A 194 -22.21 7.56 4.56
C THR A 194 -20.96 6.96 3.93
N PHE A 195 -20.54 7.53 2.82
CA PHE A 195 -19.32 7.16 2.10
C PHE A 195 -18.26 8.24 2.27
N VAL A 196 -17.02 7.85 2.57
CA VAL A 196 -15.90 8.78 2.75
C VAL A 196 -14.71 8.31 1.92
N TRP A 197 -14.30 9.07 0.91
CA TRP A 197 -13.08 8.76 0.15
C TRP A 197 -11.96 9.69 0.54
N VAL A 198 -10.95 9.16 1.25
CA VAL A 198 -9.79 9.92 1.72
C VAL A 198 -8.67 9.84 0.70
N GLY A 199 -8.37 10.97 0.07
CA GLY A 199 -7.33 11.07 -0.95
C GLY A 199 -7.64 12.14 -1.99
N GLY A 200 -6.77 12.28 -2.96
CA GLY A 200 -6.89 13.35 -3.94
C GLY A 200 -6.15 13.08 -5.25
N PHE A 201 -6.01 14.12 -6.04
CA PHE A 201 -5.35 14.08 -7.36
C PHE A 201 -3.83 14.30 -7.20
N SER A 202 -3.09 13.27 -6.78
CA SER A 202 -1.62 13.38 -6.56
C SER A 202 -0.83 13.74 -7.84
N PHE A 203 -1.37 13.41 -9.01
CA PHE A 203 -0.78 13.74 -10.32
C PHE A 203 -1.48 14.91 -11.03
N GLY A 204 -2.39 15.61 -10.35
CA GLY A 204 -3.14 16.72 -10.93
C GLY A 204 -3.84 16.32 -12.22
N LYS A 205 -3.73 17.15 -13.27
CA LYS A 205 -4.35 16.93 -14.58
C LYS A 205 -3.85 15.71 -15.36
N MET A 206 -2.72 15.10 -14.96
CA MET A 206 -2.22 13.87 -15.57
C MET A 206 -2.93 12.60 -15.07
N THR A 207 -3.82 12.75 -14.10
CA THR A 207 -4.66 11.64 -13.60
C THR A 207 -5.63 11.19 -14.69
N ASP A 208 -5.71 9.88 -14.93
CA ASP A 208 -6.71 9.32 -15.83
C ASP A 208 -8.13 9.59 -15.28
N GLY A 209 -9.02 10.12 -16.17
CA GLY A 209 -10.37 10.54 -15.79
C GLY A 209 -10.45 11.83 -14.97
N TYR A 210 -9.38 12.65 -14.91
CA TYR A 210 -9.32 13.86 -14.07
C TYR A 210 -10.54 14.79 -14.22
N GLU A 211 -10.96 15.11 -15.44
CA GLU A 211 -12.07 16.06 -15.67
C GLU A 211 -13.40 15.55 -15.13
N ASP A 212 -13.67 14.26 -15.27
CA ASP A 212 -14.93 13.66 -14.81
C ASP A 212 -14.94 13.50 -13.29
N TYR A 213 -13.84 13.04 -12.71
CA TYR A 213 -13.72 12.95 -11.25
C TYR A 213 -13.71 14.32 -10.58
N GLN A 214 -13.17 15.36 -11.24
CA GLN A 214 -13.27 16.73 -10.72
C GLN A 214 -14.72 17.24 -10.64
N LYS A 215 -15.59 16.85 -11.58
CA LYS A 215 -17.02 17.21 -11.53
C LYS A 215 -17.70 16.57 -10.31
N VAL A 216 -17.45 15.28 -10.07
CA VAL A 216 -17.99 14.58 -8.91
C VAL A 216 -17.39 15.11 -7.62
N TYR A 217 -16.07 15.36 -7.58
CA TYR A 217 -15.39 15.90 -6.42
C TYR A 217 -15.95 17.26 -5.98
N LYS A 218 -16.36 18.12 -6.94
CA LYS A 218 -16.95 19.43 -6.66
C LYS A 218 -18.44 19.36 -6.27
N ASN A 219 -19.17 18.38 -6.78
CA ASN A 219 -20.59 18.17 -6.54
C ASN A 219 -20.85 16.69 -6.28
N PRO A 220 -20.40 16.14 -5.11
CA PRO A 220 -20.60 14.76 -4.79
C PRO A 220 -22.07 14.44 -4.48
N PRO A 221 -22.50 13.17 -4.53
CA PRO A 221 -23.72 12.71 -3.88
C PRO A 221 -23.77 13.20 -2.44
N ALA A 222 -24.96 13.48 -1.91
CA ALA A 222 -25.14 14.10 -0.58
C ALA A 222 -24.50 13.28 0.56
N ASN A 223 -24.39 11.96 0.38
CA ASN A 223 -23.83 11.02 1.32
C ASN A 223 -22.37 10.62 1.00
N LEU A 224 -21.72 11.27 0.01
CA LEU A 224 -20.31 11.02 -0.35
C LEU A 224 -19.43 12.23 0.01
N ILE A 225 -18.47 11.99 0.87
CA ILE A 225 -17.56 13.02 1.39
C ILE A 225 -16.14 12.80 0.87
N PHE A 226 -15.52 13.86 0.39
CA PHE A 226 -14.12 13.91 -0.01
C PHE A 226 -13.32 14.85 0.89
N PRO A 227 -12.68 14.36 1.96
CA PRO A 227 -11.83 15.22 2.82
C PRO A 227 -10.57 15.73 2.10
N GLY A 228 -10.25 15.15 0.93
CA GLY A 228 -9.02 15.44 0.22
C GLY A 228 -7.83 14.61 0.73
N ILE A 229 -6.62 15.12 0.46
CA ILE A 229 -5.39 14.50 0.97
C ILE A 229 -5.26 14.89 2.45
N VAL A 230 -5.39 13.90 3.31
CA VAL A 230 -5.29 14.03 4.77
C VAL A 230 -3.87 13.70 5.22
N ASP A 231 -3.37 14.41 6.22
CA ASP A 231 -2.08 14.10 6.84
C ASP A 231 -2.12 12.70 7.48
N ARG A 232 -0.99 11.98 7.39
CA ARG A 232 -0.89 10.58 7.85
C ARG A 232 -1.36 10.40 9.30
N GLU A 233 -1.01 11.34 10.17
CA GLU A 233 -1.38 11.32 11.60
C GLU A 233 -2.90 11.38 11.85
N LYS A 234 -3.66 11.93 10.90
CA LYS A 234 -5.12 12.03 10.99
C LYS A 234 -5.83 10.85 10.33
N MET A 235 -5.13 10.05 9.54
CA MET A 235 -5.72 8.89 8.87
C MET A 235 -6.27 7.86 9.85
N VAL A 236 -5.64 7.69 11.01
CA VAL A 236 -6.10 6.78 12.08
C VAL A 236 -7.53 7.09 12.53
N GLN A 237 -7.94 8.36 12.51
CA GLN A 237 -9.31 8.76 12.84
C GLN A 237 -10.31 8.18 11.84
N TYR A 238 -10.04 8.33 10.54
CA TYR A 238 -10.92 7.85 9.48
C TYR A 238 -11.07 6.33 9.49
N TYR A 239 -9.97 5.59 9.68
CA TYR A 239 -10.05 4.12 9.79
C TYR A 239 -10.88 3.71 11.01
N ASN A 240 -10.65 4.30 12.18
CA ASN A 240 -11.37 3.92 13.41
C ASN A 240 -12.86 4.25 13.41
N ILE A 241 -13.30 5.31 12.71
CA ILE A 241 -14.73 5.65 12.62
C ILE A 241 -15.46 4.90 11.51
N ALA A 242 -14.73 4.26 10.59
CA ALA A 242 -15.31 3.48 9.51
C ALA A 242 -15.78 2.11 10.03
N ASP A 243 -16.99 1.72 9.64
CA ASP A 243 -17.52 0.40 9.89
C ASP A 243 -17.02 -0.61 8.84
N ILE A 244 -16.70 -0.12 7.62
CA ILE A 244 -16.11 -0.89 6.52
C ILE A 244 -15.05 -0.04 5.83
N PHE A 245 -13.84 -0.57 5.67
CA PHE A 245 -12.86 -0.06 4.73
C PHE A 245 -13.02 -0.76 3.37
N LEU A 246 -13.46 -0.03 2.36
CA LEU A 246 -13.68 -0.54 0.99
C LEU A 246 -12.58 -0.07 0.04
N LEU A 247 -11.88 -1.02 -0.60
CA LEU A 247 -10.95 -0.74 -1.68
C LEU A 247 -11.36 -1.50 -2.95
N PRO A 248 -12.20 -0.90 -3.85
CA PRO A 248 -12.72 -1.55 -5.03
C PRO A 248 -11.74 -1.55 -6.22
N SER A 249 -10.45 -1.47 -5.93
CA SER A 249 -9.38 -1.34 -6.94
C SER A 249 -9.37 -2.49 -7.93
N TYR A 250 -9.11 -2.17 -9.21
CA TYR A 250 -8.96 -3.15 -10.29
C TYR A 250 -7.56 -3.76 -10.36
N ASN A 251 -6.57 -3.08 -9.80
CA ASN A 251 -5.19 -3.56 -9.77
C ASN A 251 -4.45 -2.97 -8.57
N GLU A 252 -3.77 -3.83 -7.83
CA GLU A 252 -2.96 -3.48 -6.65
C GLU A 252 -1.70 -4.34 -6.57
N LEU A 253 -0.87 -4.05 -5.57
CA LEU A 253 0.27 -4.88 -5.19
C LEU A 253 0.04 -5.46 -3.79
N PHE A 254 0.31 -4.68 -2.78
CA PHE A 254 -0.13 -4.87 -1.40
C PHE A 254 -0.26 -3.47 -0.78
N PRO A 255 -1.46 -2.85 -0.89
CA PRO A 255 -1.65 -1.47 -0.47
C PRO A 255 -1.50 -1.29 1.04
N MET A 256 -0.77 -0.25 1.45
CA MET A 256 -0.55 0.10 2.86
C MET A 256 -1.87 0.37 3.59
N CYS A 257 -2.87 0.94 2.90
CA CYS A 257 -4.17 1.26 3.48
C CYS A 257 -4.95 0.03 3.98
N ILE A 258 -4.70 -1.16 3.44
CA ILE A 258 -5.26 -2.40 3.99
C ILE A 258 -4.65 -2.71 5.36
N LEU A 259 -3.33 -2.58 5.49
CA LEU A 259 -2.62 -2.80 6.76
C LEU A 259 -2.98 -1.75 7.80
N GLU A 260 -3.19 -0.51 7.36
CA GLU A 260 -3.66 0.59 8.19
C GLU A 260 -5.07 0.30 8.74
N ALA A 261 -5.99 -0.19 7.89
CA ALA A 261 -7.32 -0.62 8.31
C ALA A 261 -7.25 -1.81 9.29
N PHE A 262 -6.45 -2.83 9.00
CA PHE A 262 -6.27 -3.97 9.90
C PHE A 262 -5.77 -3.54 11.29
N ASN A 263 -4.78 -2.64 11.37
CA ASN A 263 -4.25 -2.14 12.64
C ASN A 263 -5.29 -1.34 13.45
N CYS A 264 -6.28 -0.74 12.77
CA CYS A 264 -7.40 -0.05 13.41
C CYS A 264 -8.58 -0.99 13.75
N GLY A 265 -8.47 -2.29 13.46
CA GLY A 265 -9.55 -3.27 13.68
C GLY A 265 -10.72 -3.11 12.71
N THR A 266 -10.57 -2.34 11.64
CA THR A 266 -11.64 -2.03 10.69
C THR A 266 -11.87 -3.18 9.73
N PRO A 267 -13.10 -3.70 9.56
CA PRO A 267 -13.44 -4.69 8.53
C PRO A 267 -13.02 -4.23 7.14
N VAL A 268 -12.35 -5.09 6.39
CA VAL A 268 -11.82 -4.78 5.07
C VAL A 268 -12.65 -5.48 3.99
N MET A 269 -13.16 -4.72 3.02
CA MET A 269 -13.85 -5.21 1.83
C MET A 269 -13.03 -4.88 0.58
N LEU A 270 -12.80 -5.86 -0.27
CA LEU A 270 -11.95 -5.69 -1.45
C LEU A 270 -12.59 -6.31 -2.68
N ARG A 271 -12.30 -5.76 -3.85
CA ARG A 271 -12.43 -6.52 -5.08
C ARG A 271 -11.57 -7.78 -4.98
N ASN A 272 -12.16 -8.95 -5.33
CA ASN A 272 -11.49 -10.24 -5.21
C ASN A 272 -10.38 -10.40 -6.25
N LEU A 273 -9.23 -9.76 -6.01
CA LEU A 273 -8.06 -9.87 -6.88
C LEU A 273 -7.24 -11.11 -6.50
N THR A 274 -6.87 -11.91 -7.47
CA THR A 274 -6.06 -13.14 -7.29
C THR A 274 -4.80 -12.91 -6.45
N LEU A 275 -4.20 -11.71 -6.55
CA LEU A 275 -3.01 -11.37 -5.77
C LEU A 275 -3.23 -11.39 -4.26
N TYR A 276 -4.47 -11.17 -3.78
CA TYR A 276 -4.78 -11.19 -2.35
C TYR A 276 -4.84 -12.60 -1.76
N HIS A 277 -5.12 -13.61 -2.58
CA HIS A 277 -5.18 -15.01 -2.13
C HIS A 277 -3.86 -15.51 -1.54
N SER A 278 -2.73 -14.97 -1.99
CA SER A 278 -1.42 -15.37 -1.48
C SER A 278 -0.96 -14.62 -0.22
N ILE A 279 -1.71 -13.60 0.23
CA ILE A 279 -1.31 -12.72 1.33
C ILE A 279 -2.37 -12.60 2.44
N ILE A 280 -3.63 -12.32 2.11
CA ILE A 280 -4.69 -11.98 3.07
C ILE A 280 -5.97 -12.79 2.87
N GLU A 281 -5.88 -13.98 2.25
CA GLU A 281 -7.06 -14.82 2.03
C GLU A 281 -7.78 -15.15 3.35
N GLY A 282 -9.09 -14.92 3.36
CA GLY A 282 -9.94 -15.13 4.53
C GLY A 282 -9.94 -14.00 5.57
N ASP A 283 -9.11 -12.96 5.39
CA ASP A 283 -9.05 -11.81 6.30
C ASP A 283 -9.82 -10.57 5.78
N TYR A 284 -10.51 -10.69 4.65
CA TYR A 284 -11.30 -9.60 4.06
C TYR A 284 -12.63 -10.14 3.50
N LEU A 285 -13.59 -9.25 3.25
CA LEU A 285 -14.83 -9.50 2.53
C LEU A 285 -14.53 -9.45 1.02
N PRO A 286 -14.46 -10.60 0.31
CA PRO A 286 -14.19 -10.60 -1.12
C PRO A 286 -15.45 -10.27 -1.91
N CYS A 287 -15.33 -9.46 -2.96
CA CYS A 287 -16.42 -9.15 -3.89
C CYS A 287 -15.89 -9.13 -5.32
N GLU A 288 -16.56 -9.84 -6.24
CA GLU A 288 -16.12 -9.92 -7.65
C GLU A 288 -16.40 -8.62 -8.41
N ASP A 289 -17.52 -7.97 -8.11
CA ASP A 289 -17.95 -6.75 -8.80
C ASP A 289 -18.70 -5.79 -7.86
N VAL A 290 -19.14 -4.65 -8.41
CA VAL A 290 -19.86 -3.61 -7.67
C VAL A 290 -21.23 -4.07 -7.17
N SER A 291 -21.88 -5.00 -7.85
CA SER A 291 -23.19 -5.53 -7.45
C SER A 291 -23.05 -6.39 -6.19
N GLU A 292 -22.02 -7.20 -6.13
CA GLU A 292 -21.72 -8.00 -4.92
C GLU A 292 -21.25 -7.11 -3.76
N MET A 293 -20.48 -6.04 -4.04
CA MET A 293 -20.14 -5.04 -3.02
C MET A 293 -21.39 -4.39 -2.42
N ASP A 294 -22.36 -4.01 -3.27
CA ASP A 294 -23.63 -3.43 -2.84
C ASP A 294 -24.40 -4.39 -1.94
N GLN A 295 -24.51 -5.66 -2.33
CA GLN A 295 -25.16 -6.69 -1.53
C GLN A 295 -24.47 -6.88 -0.18
N VAL A 296 -23.16 -7.05 -0.15
CA VAL A 296 -22.39 -7.27 1.08
C VAL A 296 -22.47 -6.07 2.03
N ILE A 297 -22.48 -4.83 1.52
CA ILE A 297 -22.70 -3.63 2.35
C ILE A 297 -24.07 -3.67 3.03
N ASN A 298 -25.13 -4.06 2.28
CA ASN A 298 -26.47 -4.18 2.82
C ASN A 298 -26.57 -5.34 3.84
N ASP A 299 -25.93 -6.48 3.56
CA ASP A 299 -25.86 -7.61 4.50
C ASP A 299 -25.16 -7.19 5.83
N CYS A 300 -24.08 -6.42 5.77
CA CYS A 300 -23.40 -5.87 6.93
C CYS A 300 -24.28 -4.91 7.73
N LYS A 301 -25.09 -4.09 7.05
CA LYS A 301 -26.03 -3.17 7.68
C LYS A 301 -27.15 -3.92 8.42
N GLU A 302 -27.67 -5.00 7.82
CA GLU A 302 -28.72 -5.81 8.40
C GLU A 302 -28.22 -6.78 9.48
N ASN A 303 -26.97 -7.22 9.39
CA ASN A 303 -26.34 -8.19 10.28
C ASN A 303 -25.02 -7.66 10.88
N PRO A 304 -25.04 -6.90 11.98
CA PRO A 304 -23.85 -6.40 12.65
C PRO A 304 -22.87 -7.50 13.11
N GLN A 305 -23.32 -8.74 13.26
CA GLN A 305 -22.47 -9.88 13.62
C GLN A 305 -21.40 -10.14 12.54
N LEU A 306 -21.74 -9.89 11.28
CA LEU A 306 -20.79 -10.01 10.16
C LEU A 306 -19.64 -9.02 10.30
N LEU A 307 -19.93 -7.77 10.68
CA LEU A 307 -18.87 -6.77 10.94
C LEU A 307 -17.94 -7.22 12.07
N SER A 308 -18.53 -7.70 13.20
CA SER A 308 -17.74 -8.17 14.34
C SER A 308 -16.81 -9.34 13.98
N GLU A 309 -17.25 -10.25 13.11
CA GLU A 309 -16.39 -11.34 12.61
C GLU A 309 -15.18 -10.78 11.83
N TYR A 310 -15.40 -9.79 10.96
CA TYR A 310 -14.31 -9.22 10.16
C TYR A 310 -13.44 -8.23 10.93
N GLU A 311 -13.92 -7.62 12.01
CA GLU A 311 -13.07 -6.92 12.97
C GLU A 311 -12.03 -7.87 13.60
N GLU A 312 -12.45 -9.06 14.04
CA GLU A 312 -11.54 -10.07 14.59
C GLU A 312 -10.53 -10.58 13.54
N LYS A 313 -10.98 -10.76 12.29
CA LYS A 313 -10.08 -11.09 11.18
C LYS A 313 -9.04 -9.99 10.94
N SER A 314 -9.46 -8.73 10.96
CA SER A 314 -8.56 -7.57 10.84
C SER A 314 -7.52 -7.53 11.96
N ARG A 315 -7.93 -7.75 13.22
CA ARG A 315 -7.00 -7.82 14.37
C ARG A 315 -6.00 -8.97 14.23
N ARG A 316 -6.43 -10.14 13.73
CA ARG A 316 -5.56 -11.29 13.46
C ARG A 316 -4.54 -10.97 12.36
N ALA A 317 -4.99 -10.37 11.26
CA ALA A 317 -4.11 -9.94 10.17
C ALA A 317 -3.09 -8.88 10.64
N ALA A 318 -3.51 -7.92 11.45
CA ALA A 318 -2.64 -6.91 12.06
C ALA A 318 -1.51 -7.54 12.89
N GLN A 319 -1.80 -8.59 13.64
CA GLN A 319 -0.77 -9.32 14.42
C GLN A 319 0.25 -10.00 13.48
N PHE A 320 -0.21 -10.62 12.40
CA PHE A 320 0.66 -11.29 11.43
C PHE A 320 1.59 -10.28 10.73
N TYR A 321 1.03 -9.16 10.27
CA TYR A 321 1.78 -8.07 9.59
C TYR A 321 2.37 -7.05 10.56
N SER A 322 2.51 -7.39 11.83
CA SER A 322 3.07 -6.49 12.84
C SER A 322 4.52 -6.12 12.55
N GLU A 323 4.90 -4.90 12.94
CA GLU A 323 6.30 -4.44 12.87
C GLU A 323 7.27 -5.43 13.53
N ASN A 324 6.88 -6.06 14.66
CA ASN A 324 7.71 -7.03 15.36
C ASN A 324 8.08 -8.24 14.49
N ASN A 325 7.10 -8.82 13.80
CA ASN A 325 7.30 -9.97 12.93
C ASN A 325 8.16 -9.59 11.71
N VAL A 326 7.81 -8.49 11.06
CA VAL A 326 8.48 -8.07 9.83
C VAL A 326 9.90 -7.55 10.10
N ALA A 327 10.14 -6.91 11.25
CA ALA A 327 11.48 -6.49 11.66
C ALA A 327 12.46 -7.67 11.76
N SER A 328 12.00 -8.81 12.30
CA SER A 328 12.80 -10.02 12.38
C SER A 328 13.20 -10.56 11.01
N LEU A 329 12.27 -10.51 10.03
CA LEU A 329 12.54 -10.90 8.63
C LEU A 329 13.59 -9.99 7.99
N TRP A 330 13.47 -8.68 8.15
CA TRP A 330 14.45 -7.72 7.63
C TRP A 330 15.83 -7.88 8.25
N LYS A 331 15.92 -8.10 9.58
CA LYS A 331 17.21 -8.35 10.23
C LYS A 331 17.89 -9.60 9.67
N LYS A 332 17.12 -10.70 9.57
CA LYS A 332 17.62 -11.97 8.99
C LYS A 332 18.06 -11.78 7.54
N PHE A 333 17.27 -11.09 6.73
CA PHE A 333 17.56 -10.85 5.32
C PHE A 333 18.86 -10.06 5.15
N TYR A 334 19.00 -8.87 5.75
CA TYR A 334 20.23 -8.07 5.59
C TYR A 334 21.47 -8.77 6.12
N THR A 335 21.36 -9.51 7.23
CA THR A 335 22.48 -10.29 7.76
C THR A 335 22.89 -11.41 6.79
N SER A 336 21.92 -12.09 6.19
CA SER A 336 22.17 -13.13 5.17
C SER A 336 22.84 -12.54 3.93
N VAL A 337 22.29 -11.43 3.41
CA VAL A 337 22.84 -10.75 2.21
C VAL A 337 24.28 -10.32 2.41
N ALA A 338 24.63 -9.78 3.59
CA ALA A 338 25.98 -9.35 3.90
C ALA A 338 26.98 -10.52 3.98
N ASN A 339 26.52 -11.72 4.35
CA ASN A 339 27.36 -12.91 4.51
C ASN A 339 27.49 -13.75 3.21
N LYS A 340 26.69 -13.49 2.20
CA LYS A 340 26.84 -14.11 0.86
C LYS A 340 28.13 -13.58 0.21
N LYS A 341 29.07 -14.45 -0.11
CA LYS A 341 30.34 -14.10 -0.79
C LYS A 341 30.15 -13.80 -2.26
#